data_91d9feaa0e8011b364802b6abc2eda1a
#
_entry.id   91d9feaa0e8011b364802b6abc2eda1a
#
_cell.length_a   1.000
_cell.length_b   1.000
_cell.length_c   1.000
_cell.angle_alpha   90.00
_cell.angle_beta   90.00
_cell.angle_gamma   90.00
#
_symmetry.space_group_name_H-M   'P 1'
#
loop_
_entity.id
_entity.type
_entity.pdbx_description
1 polymer ?
#
loop_
_entity_poly.entity_id
_entity_poly.type
_entity_poly.pdbx_seq_one_letter_code
_entity_poly.pdbx_strand_id
1 'polypeptide(L)'
;FECYERHFGHRPEHVCQNIVTAKENIPPHDLLVGGFPCQDYSIAKKGARGIEGKKGVLWWEINAILRAHKPRYVLLENVDRLIKSPAWQKGRDFSIILRCFYEAGYAVEWRVINAADYGEAQRRRRTFLFAFRNDTALFRKAAELICVEGLKGAHQLLLQDGFFAPIFPLYGFERKYSEGWLDEFRYLDLKDLSAAQSCHFYASGLMVNGRFYSVESIPLQFPYKPLCSVLETAPLAERYFLSAADIDHWRYLKGAKQETRHRRNGSTYFFSEGSMAFPDRSDLPARTMLTSEGSVSRSTHVVADPQTQRLRTLTPIECERLNGFPDDWTAGMPERLRYFTMGNALVVPLVKAMGKRISALAEDEQRS
;
A
#
# COMPACT_ATOMS: atom_id res chain seq x y z
N PHE A 1 -13.34 -13.37 7.98
CA PHE A 1 -14.25 -12.60 8.84
C PHE A 1 -14.19 -13.10 10.28
N GLU A 2 -14.30 -14.41 10.53
CA GLU A 2 -14.25 -15.03 11.88
C GLU A 2 -13.06 -14.54 12.74
N CYS A 3 -11.87 -14.38 12.15
CA CYS A 3 -10.70 -13.81 12.84
C CYS A 3 -10.98 -12.37 13.33
N TYR A 4 -11.64 -11.55 12.52
CA TYR A 4 -12.03 -10.20 12.89
C TYR A 4 -13.04 -10.20 14.05
N GLU A 5 -14.08 -11.00 13.96
CA GLU A 5 -15.09 -11.11 15.04
C GLU A 5 -14.51 -11.61 16.35
N ARG A 6 -13.50 -12.48 16.30
CA ARG A 6 -12.80 -12.97 17.50
C ARG A 6 -12.13 -11.85 18.29
N HIS A 7 -11.57 -10.86 17.59
CA HIS A 7 -10.85 -9.75 18.24
C HIS A 7 -11.74 -8.57 18.59
N PHE A 8 -12.79 -8.30 17.79
CA PHE A 8 -13.62 -7.12 17.92
C PHE A 8 -15.06 -7.41 18.41
N GLY A 9 -15.35 -8.69 18.59
CA GLY A 9 -16.69 -9.15 19.00
C GLY A 9 -17.68 -9.20 17.84
N HIS A 10 -18.73 -9.96 18.02
CA HIS A 10 -19.85 -10.01 17.09
C HIS A 10 -20.73 -8.78 17.30
N ARG A 11 -20.90 -7.95 16.29
CA ARG A 11 -21.72 -6.74 16.31
C ARG A 11 -22.54 -6.64 15.03
N PRO A 12 -23.77 -6.09 15.08
CA PRO A 12 -24.65 -5.96 13.92
C PRO A 12 -24.02 -5.15 12.76
N GLU A 13 -23.18 -4.17 13.08
CA GLU A 13 -22.46 -3.36 12.11
C GLU A 13 -21.27 -4.06 11.45
N HIS A 14 -20.81 -5.19 12.02
CA HIS A 14 -19.73 -5.99 11.45
C HIS A 14 -20.31 -6.95 10.41
N VAL A 15 -20.28 -6.58 9.14
CA VAL A 15 -20.84 -7.38 8.06
C VAL A 15 -19.75 -7.86 7.09
N CYS A 16 -19.89 -9.11 6.64
CA CYS A 16 -19.04 -9.70 5.60
C CYS A 16 -19.86 -9.86 4.31
N GLN A 17 -19.84 -8.83 3.48
CA GLN A 17 -20.66 -8.77 2.28
C GLN A 17 -19.81 -8.31 1.06
N ASN A 18 -20.31 -8.62 -0.13
CA ASN A 18 -19.72 -8.07 -1.34
C ASN A 18 -20.04 -6.57 -1.42
N ILE A 19 -19.00 -5.73 -1.58
CA ILE A 19 -19.14 -4.28 -1.64
C ILE A 19 -20.07 -3.80 -2.75
N VAL A 20 -20.17 -4.54 -3.85
CA VAL A 20 -21.06 -4.22 -4.98
C VAL A 20 -22.53 -4.13 -4.52
N THR A 21 -22.94 -4.98 -3.60
CA THR A 21 -24.29 -5.02 -3.03
C THR A 21 -24.40 -4.28 -1.69
N ALA A 22 -23.33 -4.34 -0.87
CA ALA A 22 -23.32 -3.74 0.45
C ALA A 22 -23.36 -2.21 0.44
N LYS A 23 -22.80 -1.57 -0.61
CA LYS A 23 -22.68 -0.11 -0.72
C LYS A 23 -24.01 0.65 -0.58
N GLU A 24 -25.13 0.02 -0.90
CA GLU A 24 -26.46 0.64 -0.82
C GLU A 24 -26.98 0.75 0.64
N ASN A 25 -26.40 -0.04 1.54
CA ASN A 25 -26.81 -0.16 2.95
C ASN A 25 -25.75 0.36 3.93
N ILE A 26 -24.73 1.08 3.44
CA ILE A 26 -23.70 1.64 4.31
C ILE A 26 -24.32 2.82 5.09
N PRO A 27 -24.21 2.84 6.45
CA PRO A 27 -24.70 3.95 7.22
C PRO A 27 -23.90 5.23 6.99
N PRO A 28 -24.46 6.43 7.29
CA PRO A 28 -23.69 7.68 7.30
C PRO A 28 -22.43 7.54 8.17
N HIS A 29 -21.32 8.07 7.68
CA HIS A 29 -20.01 7.98 8.36
C HIS A 29 -19.14 9.17 8.01
N ASP A 30 -18.27 9.56 8.93
CA ASP A 30 -17.32 10.67 8.77
C ASP A 30 -15.98 10.22 8.18
N LEU A 31 -15.66 8.94 8.27
CA LEU A 31 -14.41 8.36 7.77
C LEU A 31 -14.67 7.11 6.94
N LEU A 32 -14.18 7.13 5.70
CA LEU A 32 -14.10 5.96 4.83
C LEU A 32 -12.66 5.42 4.83
N VAL A 33 -12.47 4.17 5.22
CA VAL A 33 -11.14 3.50 5.17
C VAL A 33 -11.23 2.29 4.27
N GLY A 34 -10.24 2.10 3.40
CA GLY A 34 -10.25 0.94 2.52
C GLY A 34 -8.96 0.69 1.77
N GLY A 35 -8.81 -0.54 1.29
CA GLY A 35 -7.83 -0.94 0.30
C GLY A 35 -8.55 -1.55 -0.90
N PHE A 36 -8.11 -1.26 -2.11
CA PHE A 36 -8.69 -1.85 -3.30
C PHE A 36 -7.66 -2.69 -4.07
N PRO A 37 -8.09 -3.76 -4.77
CA PRO A 37 -7.17 -4.70 -5.39
C PRO A 37 -6.28 -4.06 -6.43
N CYS A 38 -4.98 -4.42 -6.38
CA CYS A 38 -3.97 -3.96 -7.31
C CYS A 38 -3.67 -4.95 -8.44
N GLN A 39 -4.38 -6.07 -8.51
CA GLN A 39 -3.97 -7.19 -9.40
C GLN A 39 -4.00 -6.83 -10.89
N ASP A 40 -4.76 -5.84 -11.28
CA ASP A 40 -4.76 -5.30 -12.64
C ASP A 40 -3.76 -4.16 -12.83
N TYR A 41 -3.14 -3.65 -11.74
CA TYR A 41 -2.04 -2.68 -11.74
C TYR A 41 -0.64 -3.31 -11.76
N SER A 42 -0.54 -4.64 -11.71
CA SER A 42 0.75 -5.34 -11.66
C SER A 42 1.44 -5.37 -13.02
N ILE A 43 2.64 -4.78 -13.09
CA ILE A 43 3.53 -4.84 -14.29
C ILE A 43 3.92 -6.30 -14.62
N ALA A 44 3.93 -7.20 -13.63
CA ALA A 44 4.31 -8.59 -13.83
C ALA A 44 3.26 -9.40 -14.61
N LYS A 45 2.01 -8.94 -14.70
CA LYS A 45 0.95 -9.59 -15.46
C LYS A 45 0.82 -8.96 -16.84
N LYS A 46 1.26 -9.67 -17.87
CA LYS A 46 1.08 -9.26 -19.27
C LYS A 46 -0.43 -9.12 -19.56
N GLY A 47 -0.88 -7.91 -19.94
CA GLY A 47 -2.32 -7.63 -20.16
C GLY A 47 -3.05 -7.03 -18.93
N ALA A 48 -2.32 -6.54 -17.93
CA ALA A 48 -2.93 -5.76 -16.86
C ALA A 48 -3.62 -4.50 -17.43
N ARG A 49 -4.92 -4.33 -17.16
CA ARG A 49 -5.77 -3.26 -17.73
C ARG A 49 -6.00 -2.11 -16.77
N GLY A 50 -5.34 -2.13 -15.60
CA GLY A 50 -5.50 -1.08 -14.60
C GLY A 50 -6.96 -0.96 -14.14
N ILE A 51 -7.48 0.26 -14.12
CA ILE A 51 -8.85 0.59 -13.68
C ILE A 51 -9.93 -0.01 -14.61
N GLU A 52 -9.59 -0.36 -15.84
CA GLU A 52 -10.49 -1.02 -16.80
C GLU A 52 -10.55 -2.54 -16.62
N GLY A 53 -9.65 -3.13 -15.85
CA GLY A 53 -9.65 -4.56 -15.57
C GLY A 53 -10.79 -4.98 -14.64
N LYS A 54 -11.15 -6.29 -14.65
CA LYS A 54 -12.22 -6.84 -13.79
C LYS A 54 -12.10 -6.48 -12.31
N LYS A 55 -10.89 -6.22 -11.81
CA LYS A 55 -10.61 -5.84 -10.42
C LYS A 55 -10.43 -4.34 -10.23
N GLY A 56 -10.18 -3.57 -11.28
CA GLY A 56 -10.22 -2.11 -11.28
C GLY A 56 -11.64 -1.57 -11.12
N VAL A 57 -12.63 -2.39 -11.39
CA VAL A 57 -14.06 -2.08 -11.14
C VAL A 57 -14.32 -1.72 -9.66
N LEU A 58 -13.57 -2.26 -8.71
CA LEU A 58 -13.78 -1.96 -7.27
C LEU A 58 -13.43 -0.52 -6.89
N TRP A 59 -12.63 0.20 -7.67
CA TRP A 59 -12.49 1.64 -7.51
C TRP A 59 -13.83 2.36 -7.68
N TRP A 60 -14.63 1.93 -8.64
CA TRP A 60 -15.93 2.56 -8.90
C TRP A 60 -16.93 2.35 -7.78
N GLU A 61 -16.84 1.24 -7.05
CA GLU A 61 -17.64 1.02 -5.84
C GLU A 61 -17.25 2.00 -4.73
N ILE A 62 -15.94 2.21 -4.52
CA ILE A 62 -15.44 3.24 -3.59
C ILE A 62 -15.91 4.63 -4.01
N ASN A 63 -15.82 4.97 -5.30
CA ASN A 63 -16.28 6.25 -5.81
C ASN A 63 -17.81 6.44 -5.66
N ALA A 64 -18.59 5.38 -5.82
CA ALA A 64 -20.03 5.42 -5.56
C ALA A 64 -20.34 5.73 -4.08
N ILE A 65 -19.66 5.05 -3.14
CA ILE A 65 -19.77 5.31 -1.70
C ILE A 65 -19.35 6.74 -1.37
N LEU A 66 -18.23 7.19 -1.93
CA LEU A 66 -17.73 8.55 -1.74
C LEU A 66 -18.76 9.60 -2.15
N ARG A 67 -19.40 9.43 -3.31
CA ARG A 67 -20.43 10.36 -3.83
C ARG A 67 -21.74 10.32 -3.03
N ALA A 68 -22.15 9.13 -2.57
CA ALA A 68 -23.39 8.94 -1.82
C ALA A 68 -23.29 9.48 -0.38
N HIS A 69 -22.21 9.15 0.33
CA HIS A 69 -22.08 9.44 1.77
C HIS A 69 -21.25 10.69 2.07
N LYS A 70 -20.39 11.12 1.15
CA LYS A 70 -19.52 12.30 1.31
C LYS A 70 -18.83 12.35 2.68
N PRO A 71 -18.11 11.29 3.10
CA PRO A 71 -17.43 11.26 4.39
C PRO A 71 -16.47 12.46 4.50
N ARG A 72 -16.26 12.97 5.71
CA ARG A 72 -15.37 14.12 5.94
C ARG A 72 -13.94 13.79 5.57
N TYR A 73 -13.50 12.56 5.87
CA TYR A 73 -12.17 12.06 5.60
C TYR A 73 -12.20 10.70 4.88
N VAL A 74 -11.21 10.46 4.05
CA VAL A 74 -11.04 9.17 3.36
C VAL A 74 -9.57 8.76 3.47
N LEU A 75 -9.30 7.54 3.94
CA LEU A 75 -7.96 6.95 3.96
C LEU A 75 -7.95 5.68 3.13
N LEU A 76 -7.25 5.71 1.99
CA LEU A 76 -7.13 4.55 1.12
C LEU A 76 -5.68 4.06 1.04
N GLU A 77 -5.54 2.75 0.85
CA GLU A 77 -4.25 2.10 0.64
C GLU A 77 -4.20 1.38 -0.70
N ASN A 78 -3.01 1.36 -1.29
CA ASN A 78 -2.71 0.53 -2.44
C ASN A 78 -1.19 0.26 -2.53
N VAL A 79 -0.80 -0.58 -3.49
CA VAL A 79 0.63 -0.78 -3.79
C VAL A 79 1.27 0.49 -4.36
N ASP A 80 2.58 0.63 -4.18
CA ASP A 80 3.36 1.78 -4.65
C ASP A 80 3.30 2.00 -6.17
N ARG A 81 2.95 0.97 -6.92
CA ARG A 81 2.80 1.04 -8.39
C ARG A 81 1.54 1.73 -8.87
N LEU A 82 0.55 1.96 -7.99
CA LEU A 82 -0.69 2.67 -8.33
C LEU A 82 -0.39 4.00 -9.03
N ILE A 83 0.55 4.79 -8.51
CA ILE A 83 0.91 6.10 -9.05
C ILE A 83 1.54 6.05 -10.46
N LYS A 84 1.89 4.85 -10.95
CA LYS A 84 2.50 4.59 -12.27
C LYS A 84 1.62 3.70 -13.15
N SER A 85 0.39 3.44 -12.75
CA SER A 85 -0.54 2.57 -13.48
C SER A 85 -1.26 3.32 -14.62
N PRO A 86 -1.55 2.64 -15.74
CA PRO A 86 -1.01 1.36 -16.17
C PRO A 86 0.43 1.48 -16.72
N ALA A 87 1.12 0.36 -16.89
CA ALA A 87 2.53 0.37 -17.32
C ALA A 87 2.77 1.02 -18.71
N TRP A 88 1.79 0.91 -19.60
CA TRP A 88 1.84 1.44 -20.97
C TRP A 88 1.42 2.92 -21.06
N GLN A 89 0.73 3.46 -20.03
CA GLN A 89 0.32 4.85 -19.92
C GLN A 89 0.43 5.31 -18.48
N LYS A 90 1.66 5.59 -18.07
CA LYS A 90 2.02 5.86 -16.68
C LYS A 90 1.21 7.01 -16.09
N GLY A 91 0.60 6.76 -14.94
CA GLY A 91 -0.12 7.75 -14.15
C GLY A 91 -1.59 7.96 -14.54
N ARG A 92 -2.09 7.36 -15.64
CA ARG A 92 -3.49 7.51 -16.08
C ARG A 92 -4.48 7.13 -14.98
N ASP A 93 -4.34 5.93 -14.44
CA ASP A 93 -5.30 5.42 -13.45
C ASP A 93 -5.30 6.27 -12.18
N PHE A 94 -4.13 6.75 -11.78
CA PHE A 94 -4.01 7.64 -10.63
C PHE A 94 -4.62 9.03 -10.90
N SER A 95 -4.48 9.57 -12.11
CA SER A 95 -5.15 10.81 -12.53
C SER A 95 -6.67 10.67 -12.46
N ILE A 96 -7.22 9.53 -12.89
CA ILE A 96 -8.66 9.25 -12.80
C ILE A 96 -9.12 9.24 -11.33
N ILE A 97 -8.37 8.60 -10.45
CA ILE A 97 -8.67 8.57 -9.02
C ILE A 97 -8.69 9.99 -8.43
N LEU A 98 -7.64 10.79 -8.70
CA LEU A 98 -7.58 12.18 -8.25
C LEU A 98 -8.74 13.03 -8.82
N ARG A 99 -9.10 12.81 -10.09
CA ARG A 99 -10.22 13.48 -10.73
C ARG A 99 -11.54 13.14 -10.05
N CYS A 100 -11.80 11.87 -9.73
CA CYS A 100 -13.01 11.48 -9.00
C CYS A 100 -13.12 12.17 -7.63
N PHE A 101 -12.00 12.30 -6.90
CA PHE A 101 -11.96 13.04 -5.65
C PHE A 101 -12.24 14.53 -5.85
N TYR A 102 -11.61 15.16 -6.84
CA TYR A 102 -11.84 16.57 -7.15
C TYR A 102 -13.31 16.86 -7.47
N GLU A 103 -13.93 16.07 -8.35
CA GLU A 103 -15.35 16.20 -8.70
C GLU A 103 -16.29 15.95 -7.51
N ALA A 104 -15.86 15.17 -6.54
CA ALA A 104 -16.62 14.94 -5.32
C ALA A 104 -16.38 16.02 -4.24
N GLY A 105 -15.52 17.02 -4.51
CA GLY A 105 -15.24 18.14 -3.60
C GLY A 105 -14.17 17.86 -2.55
N TYR A 106 -13.18 17.01 -2.86
CA TYR A 106 -12.07 16.66 -1.95
C TYR A 106 -10.74 17.20 -2.46
N ALA A 107 -9.87 17.55 -1.52
CA ALA A 107 -8.42 17.56 -1.71
C ALA A 107 -7.85 16.19 -1.35
N VAL A 108 -6.68 15.86 -1.88
CA VAL A 108 -6.00 14.58 -1.64
C VAL A 108 -4.52 14.82 -1.40
N GLU A 109 -4.01 14.36 -0.27
CA GLU A 109 -2.57 14.17 -0.06
C GLU A 109 -2.24 12.68 -0.24
N TRP A 110 -1.18 12.37 -0.98
CA TRP A 110 -0.70 11.00 -1.11
C TRP A 110 0.76 10.87 -0.73
N ARG A 111 1.12 9.68 -0.23
CA ARG A 111 2.49 9.34 0.10
C ARG A 111 2.77 7.87 -0.10
N VAL A 112 3.88 7.56 -0.77
CA VAL A 112 4.44 6.20 -0.80
C VAL A 112 5.30 6.04 0.44
N ILE A 113 4.86 5.18 1.35
CA ILE A 113 5.51 4.93 2.63
C ILE A 113 6.14 3.55 2.59
N ASN A 114 7.44 3.46 2.90
CA ASN A 114 8.12 2.21 3.19
C ASN A 114 8.20 2.05 4.71
N ALA A 115 7.64 0.99 5.24
CA ALA A 115 7.55 0.77 6.68
C ALA A 115 8.93 0.77 7.38
N ALA A 116 9.96 0.23 6.74
CA ALA A 116 11.30 0.20 7.30
C ALA A 116 11.91 1.60 7.49
N ASP A 117 11.55 2.60 6.68
CA ASP A 117 12.04 3.97 6.82
C ASP A 117 11.53 4.62 8.11
N TYR A 118 10.41 4.11 8.65
CA TYR A 118 9.76 4.60 9.86
C TYR A 118 9.83 3.60 11.03
N GLY A 119 10.91 2.83 11.10
CA GLY A 119 11.27 2.02 12.27
C GLY A 119 10.70 0.59 12.29
N GLU A 120 10.09 0.11 11.21
CA GLU A 120 9.49 -1.22 11.20
C GLU A 120 10.40 -2.30 10.60
N ALA A 121 10.07 -3.56 10.90
CA ALA A 121 10.92 -4.71 10.56
C ALA A 121 10.79 -5.17 9.10
N GLN A 122 10.00 -4.47 8.27
CA GLN A 122 9.70 -4.90 6.90
C GLN A 122 9.84 -3.75 5.91
N ARG A 123 10.53 -3.99 4.80
CA ARG A 123 10.59 -3.09 3.64
C ARG A 123 9.31 -3.22 2.82
N ARG A 124 8.19 -2.71 3.34
CA ARG A 124 6.87 -2.77 2.72
C ARG A 124 6.46 -1.39 2.25
N ARG A 125 6.53 -1.18 0.94
CA ARG A 125 6.13 0.07 0.29
C ARG A 125 4.65 0.03 -0.06
N ARG A 126 3.91 1.07 0.37
CA ARG A 126 2.49 1.25 0.06
C ARG A 126 2.18 2.70 -0.22
N THR A 127 1.29 2.94 -1.17
CA THR A 127 0.71 4.25 -1.41
C THR A 127 -0.48 4.44 -0.49
N PHE A 128 -0.43 5.48 0.32
CA PHE A 128 -1.58 5.93 1.09
C PHE A 128 -2.11 7.22 0.47
N LEU A 129 -3.45 7.31 0.36
CA LEU A 129 -4.17 8.50 -0.06
C LEU A 129 -5.02 8.95 1.13
N PHE A 130 -4.80 10.18 1.57
CA PHE A 130 -5.68 10.82 2.53
C PHE A 130 -6.44 11.93 1.82
N ALA A 131 -7.77 11.77 1.71
CA ALA A 131 -8.63 12.78 1.13
C ALA A 131 -9.44 13.47 2.23
N PHE A 132 -9.66 14.75 2.07
CA PHE A 132 -10.37 15.59 3.03
C PHE A 132 -11.29 16.54 2.27
N ARG A 133 -12.54 16.64 2.77
CA ARG A 133 -13.63 17.36 2.10
C ARG A 133 -13.42 18.88 2.18
N ASN A 134 -13.99 19.61 1.25
CA ASN A 134 -13.81 21.05 1.05
C ASN A 134 -14.33 21.94 2.19
N ASP A 135 -15.08 21.40 3.14
CA ASP A 135 -15.55 22.09 4.34
C ASP A 135 -14.63 21.90 5.56
N THR A 136 -13.52 21.14 5.42
CA THR A 136 -12.57 20.92 6.52
C THR A 136 -11.57 22.07 6.69
N ALA A 137 -11.06 22.26 7.91
CA ALA A 137 -10.02 23.25 8.19
C ALA A 137 -8.73 22.95 7.40
N LEU A 138 -8.38 21.65 7.28
CA LEU A 138 -7.22 21.24 6.51
C LEU A 138 -7.37 21.60 5.02
N PHE A 139 -8.58 21.50 4.46
CA PHE A 139 -8.83 21.92 3.08
C PHE A 139 -8.65 23.43 2.92
N ARG A 140 -9.26 24.23 3.81
CA ARG A 140 -9.15 25.71 3.76
C ARG A 140 -7.68 26.14 3.81
N LYS A 141 -6.90 25.58 4.74
CA LYS A 141 -5.47 25.83 4.86
C LYS A 141 -4.71 25.44 3.59
N ALA A 142 -4.97 24.25 3.06
CA ALA A 142 -4.31 23.78 1.84
C ALA A 142 -4.66 24.62 0.62
N ALA A 143 -5.92 25.00 0.46
CA ALA A 143 -6.38 25.82 -0.64
C ALA A 143 -5.75 27.23 -0.60
N GLU A 144 -5.66 27.84 0.57
CA GLU A 144 -5.01 29.14 0.78
C GLU A 144 -3.52 29.09 0.41
N LEU A 145 -2.77 28.13 0.98
CA LEU A 145 -1.33 27.99 0.71
C LEU A 145 -1.05 27.73 -0.78
N ILE A 146 -1.85 26.88 -1.43
CA ILE A 146 -1.69 26.60 -2.87
C ILE A 146 -2.04 27.82 -3.71
N CYS A 147 -3.08 28.58 -3.35
CA CYS A 147 -3.48 29.77 -4.07
C CYS A 147 -2.41 30.87 -4.02
N VAL A 148 -1.80 31.07 -2.85
CA VAL A 148 -0.83 32.15 -2.63
C VAL A 148 0.58 31.78 -3.07
N GLU A 149 1.04 30.58 -2.73
CA GLU A 149 2.44 30.18 -2.87
C GLU A 149 2.70 29.05 -3.89
N GLY A 150 1.66 28.46 -4.47
CA GLY A 150 1.80 27.43 -5.48
C GLY A 150 2.65 26.24 -5.01
N LEU A 151 3.74 25.95 -5.73
CA LEU A 151 4.64 24.83 -5.42
C LEU A 151 5.30 24.98 -4.02
N LYS A 152 5.62 26.19 -3.57
CA LYS A 152 6.16 26.40 -2.21
C LYS A 152 5.15 26.02 -1.15
N GLY A 153 3.89 26.43 -1.32
CA GLY A 153 2.80 26.04 -0.43
C GLY A 153 2.59 24.52 -0.40
N ALA A 154 2.70 23.85 -1.57
CA ALA A 154 2.67 22.39 -1.62
C ALA A 154 3.84 21.76 -0.84
N HIS A 155 5.05 22.30 -0.95
CA HIS A 155 6.22 21.83 -0.20
C HIS A 155 6.02 22.03 1.31
N GLN A 156 5.48 23.17 1.74
CA GLN A 156 5.17 23.43 3.15
C GLN A 156 4.16 22.42 3.69
N LEU A 157 3.08 22.15 2.95
CA LEU A 157 2.09 21.14 3.34
C LEU A 157 2.73 19.75 3.45
N LEU A 158 3.49 19.32 2.47
CA LEU A 158 4.11 17.99 2.46
C LEU A 158 5.20 17.81 3.54
N LEU A 159 5.88 18.88 3.96
CA LEU A 159 6.96 18.82 4.95
C LEU A 159 6.51 19.08 6.39
N GLN A 160 5.46 19.90 6.59
CA GLN A 160 5.13 20.45 7.91
C GLN A 160 3.65 20.33 8.26
N ASP A 161 2.77 20.79 7.40
CA ASP A 161 1.39 21.13 7.75
C ASP A 161 0.34 20.13 7.30
N GLY A 162 0.67 19.24 6.38
CA GLY A 162 -0.24 18.25 5.80
C GLY A 162 -0.55 17.10 6.75
N PHE A 163 -1.30 16.14 6.24
CA PHE A 163 -1.72 14.98 7.01
C PHE A 163 -0.54 14.09 7.40
N PHE A 164 0.30 13.73 6.40
CA PHE A 164 1.40 12.80 6.63
C PHE A 164 2.63 13.43 7.28
N ALA A 165 2.82 14.73 7.17
CA ALA A 165 4.03 15.40 7.63
C ALA A 165 4.40 15.12 9.11
N PRO A 166 3.49 15.25 10.09
CA PRO A 166 3.83 15.04 11.50
C PRO A 166 4.03 13.57 11.89
N ILE A 167 3.54 12.63 11.08
CA ILE A 167 3.58 11.19 11.40
C ILE A 167 4.58 10.42 10.56
N PHE A 168 4.89 10.90 9.36
CA PHE A 168 5.89 10.32 8.44
C PHE A 168 6.74 11.44 7.86
N PRO A 169 7.61 12.07 8.68
CA PRO A 169 8.36 13.23 8.28
C PRO A 169 9.31 12.92 7.11
N LEU A 170 9.51 13.92 6.27
CA LEU A 170 10.45 13.90 5.16
C LEU A 170 11.70 14.71 5.52
N TYR A 171 12.85 14.25 5.04
CA TYR A 171 14.08 15.03 5.06
C TYR A 171 14.02 16.16 4.01
N GLY A 172 13.36 15.91 2.88
CA GLY A 172 13.25 16.85 1.77
C GLY A 172 12.76 16.20 0.47
N PHE A 173 13.09 16.82 -0.65
CA PHE A 173 12.69 16.37 -1.97
C PHE A 173 13.89 16.25 -2.91
N GLU A 174 13.84 15.31 -3.86
CA GLU A 174 14.72 15.30 -5.03
C GLU A 174 14.30 16.39 -6.02
N ARG A 175 15.16 16.64 -7.03
CA ARG A 175 14.86 17.62 -8.10
C ARG A 175 13.78 17.18 -9.09
N LYS A 176 13.06 16.10 -8.79
CA LYS A 176 12.00 15.54 -9.63
C LYS A 176 10.64 15.95 -9.11
N TYR A 177 9.91 16.68 -9.94
CA TYR A 177 8.54 17.07 -9.64
C TYR A 177 7.68 17.09 -10.91
N SER A 178 6.38 17.08 -10.73
CA SER A 178 5.39 17.38 -11.75
C SER A 178 4.24 18.16 -11.13
N GLU A 179 3.63 19.02 -11.92
CA GLU A 179 2.43 19.75 -11.57
C GLU A 179 1.49 19.86 -12.76
N GLY A 180 0.22 20.11 -12.52
CA GLY A 180 -0.78 20.26 -13.58
C GLY A 180 -2.17 20.48 -13.05
N TRP A 181 -3.11 20.58 -13.97
CA TRP A 181 -4.53 20.76 -13.70
C TRP A 181 -5.33 19.54 -14.17
N LEU A 182 -6.17 19.01 -13.30
CA LEU A 182 -7.07 17.91 -13.66
C LEU A 182 -8.21 18.38 -14.58
N ASP A 183 -8.51 19.69 -14.64
CA ASP A 183 -9.51 20.27 -15.53
C ASP A 183 -9.13 20.22 -17.01
N GLU A 184 -7.83 20.11 -17.31
CA GLU A 184 -7.37 19.87 -18.69
C GLU A 184 -7.88 18.53 -19.24
N PHE A 185 -8.30 17.64 -18.36
CA PHE A 185 -8.92 16.35 -18.68
C PHE A 185 -10.46 16.40 -18.78
N ARG A 186 -11.07 17.59 -18.78
CA ARG A 186 -12.50 17.83 -18.53
C ARG A 186 -13.46 17.26 -19.58
N TYR A 187 -12.99 16.98 -20.78
CA TYR A 187 -13.82 16.63 -21.94
C TYR A 187 -13.59 15.24 -22.48
N LEU A 188 -12.79 14.44 -21.81
CA LEU A 188 -12.39 13.16 -22.35
C LEU A 188 -13.26 12.08 -21.70
N ASP A 189 -14.03 11.38 -22.53
CA ASP A 189 -14.53 10.07 -22.18
C ASP A 189 -13.35 9.26 -21.59
N LEU A 190 -13.59 8.42 -20.59
CA LEU A 190 -12.53 7.61 -19.94
C LEU A 190 -11.62 6.86 -20.94
N LYS A 191 -12.11 6.64 -22.17
CA LYS A 191 -11.36 6.09 -23.30
C LYS A 191 -10.41 7.11 -23.93
N ASP A 192 -10.72 8.40 -23.90
CA ASP A 192 -9.95 9.48 -24.54
C ASP A 192 -8.88 10.05 -23.64
N LEU A 193 -9.02 9.94 -22.30
CA LEU A 193 -7.91 10.13 -21.34
C LEU A 193 -6.70 9.28 -21.70
N SER A 194 -6.94 8.21 -22.49
CA SER A 194 -5.89 7.32 -22.95
C SER A 194 -4.94 7.94 -23.97
N ALA A 195 -5.37 8.92 -24.76
CA ALA A 195 -4.63 9.41 -25.91
C ALA A 195 -3.70 10.61 -25.61
N ALA A 196 -3.97 11.40 -24.56
CA ALA A 196 -3.41 12.75 -24.47
C ALA A 196 -2.29 12.98 -23.43
N GLN A 197 -2.20 12.26 -22.33
CA GLN A 197 -1.19 12.59 -21.29
C GLN A 197 -0.68 11.40 -20.47
N SER A 198 0.63 11.16 -20.51
CA SER A 198 1.33 10.46 -19.45
C SER A 198 1.65 11.46 -18.34
N CYS A 199 0.95 11.41 -17.23
CA CYS A 199 1.27 12.21 -16.07
C CYS A 199 2.23 11.44 -15.16
N HIS A 200 3.37 12.05 -14.84
CA HIS A 200 4.32 11.41 -13.94
C HIS A 200 4.01 11.80 -12.52
N PHE A 201 3.53 10.83 -11.73
CA PHE A 201 3.39 10.99 -10.29
C PHE A 201 4.58 10.39 -9.56
N TYR A 202 5.00 11.06 -8.49
CA TYR A 202 6.12 10.70 -7.64
C TYR A 202 5.63 10.26 -6.24
N ALA A 203 6.58 9.94 -5.37
CA ALA A 203 6.31 9.31 -4.09
C ALA A 203 5.42 10.13 -3.13
N SER A 204 5.39 11.46 -3.27
CA SER A 204 4.50 12.32 -2.48
C SER A 204 3.83 13.37 -3.34
N GLY A 205 2.68 13.85 -2.91
CA GLY A 205 2.01 14.94 -3.58
C GLY A 205 0.70 15.35 -2.95
N LEU A 206 0.14 16.40 -3.51
CA LEU A 206 -1.09 17.03 -3.08
C LEU A 206 -1.92 17.43 -4.29
N MET A 207 -3.23 17.24 -4.23
CA MET A 207 -4.21 17.77 -5.17
C MET A 207 -5.24 18.62 -4.40
N VAL A 208 -5.40 19.88 -4.80
CA VAL A 208 -6.38 20.82 -4.23
C VAL A 208 -7.01 21.59 -5.36
N ASN A 209 -8.35 21.70 -5.38
CA ASN A 209 -9.11 22.44 -6.39
C ASN A 209 -8.74 22.07 -7.84
N GLY A 210 -8.45 20.78 -8.09
CA GLY A 210 -8.07 20.29 -9.41
C GLY A 210 -6.61 20.53 -9.81
N ARG A 211 -5.85 21.32 -9.05
CA ARG A 211 -4.40 21.50 -9.25
C ARG A 211 -3.64 20.48 -8.44
N PHE A 212 -2.69 19.78 -9.06
CA PHE A 212 -1.85 18.81 -8.37
C PHE A 212 -0.38 19.21 -8.42
N TYR A 213 0.33 18.81 -7.36
CA TYR A 213 1.78 18.90 -7.21
C TYR A 213 2.31 17.54 -6.75
N SER A 214 3.29 17.03 -7.43
CA SER A 214 3.88 15.72 -7.14
C SER A 214 5.40 15.82 -7.12
N VAL A 215 6.02 15.25 -6.08
CA VAL A 215 7.45 15.36 -5.83
C VAL A 215 8.05 14.01 -5.44
N GLU A 216 9.27 13.74 -5.84
CA GLU A 216 10.02 12.58 -5.34
C GLU A 216 10.56 12.94 -3.96
N SER A 217 9.98 12.33 -2.93
CA SER A 217 10.29 12.63 -1.54
C SER A 217 11.40 11.75 -0.98
N ILE A 218 12.20 12.34 -0.09
CA ILE A 218 13.25 11.66 0.67
C ILE A 218 12.71 11.50 2.10
N PRO A 219 12.42 10.26 2.57
CA PRO A 219 11.92 10.04 3.92
C PRO A 219 13.02 10.36 4.96
N LEU A 220 12.60 10.91 6.10
CA LEU A 220 13.45 10.94 7.29
C LEU A 220 13.53 9.52 7.83
N GLN A 221 14.72 8.93 7.74
CA GLN A 221 14.91 7.54 8.14
C GLN A 221 15.05 7.41 9.65
N PHE A 222 14.25 6.53 10.23
CA PHE A 222 14.37 6.11 11.63
C PHE A 222 15.16 4.79 11.71
N PRO A 223 15.78 4.49 12.86
CA PRO A 223 16.38 3.18 13.08
C PRO A 223 15.33 2.08 12.88
N TYR A 224 15.57 1.22 11.92
CA TYR A 224 14.67 0.09 11.61
C TYR A 224 14.85 -1.06 12.61
N LYS A 225 13.82 -1.87 12.76
CA LYS A 225 13.91 -3.17 13.41
C LYS A 225 14.48 -4.20 12.42
N PRO A 226 15.56 -4.91 12.75
CA PRO A 226 16.08 -5.97 11.90
C PRO A 226 15.16 -7.20 11.91
N LEU A 227 15.24 -8.05 10.89
CA LEU A 227 14.46 -9.29 10.82
C LEU A 227 14.67 -10.20 12.04
N CYS A 228 15.88 -10.26 12.57
CA CYS A 228 16.17 -11.07 13.77
C CYS A 228 15.34 -10.65 14.99
N SER A 229 14.87 -9.41 15.07
CA SER A 229 14.09 -8.92 16.21
C SER A 229 12.67 -9.51 16.29
N VAL A 230 12.18 -10.11 15.22
CA VAL A 230 10.84 -10.72 15.15
C VAL A 230 10.87 -12.24 15.18
N LEU A 231 12.07 -12.85 15.07
CA LEU A 231 12.22 -14.31 15.06
C LEU A 231 11.89 -14.90 16.42
N GLU A 232 11.23 -16.05 16.41
CA GLU A 232 10.97 -16.83 17.62
C GLU A 232 12.26 -17.44 18.13
N THR A 233 12.42 -17.43 19.48
CA THR A 233 13.54 -18.01 20.20
C THR A 233 13.18 -19.30 20.92
N ALA A 234 11.91 -19.71 20.93
CA ALA A 234 11.47 -21.00 21.45
C ALA A 234 11.74 -22.12 20.43
N PRO A 235 11.85 -23.39 20.86
CA PRO A 235 11.96 -24.51 19.94
C PRO A 235 10.79 -24.58 18.99
N LEU A 236 11.06 -24.75 17.69
CA LEU A 236 10.07 -24.78 16.64
C LEU A 236 9.80 -26.21 16.14
N ALA A 237 8.61 -26.40 15.57
CA ALA A 237 8.25 -27.66 14.94
C ALA A 237 9.13 -27.94 13.71
N GLU A 238 9.53 -29.21 13.52
CA GLU A 238 10.44 -29.64 12.46
C GLU A 238 9.98 -29.25 11.06
N ARG A 239 8.67 -29.14 10.82
CA ARG A 239 8.09 -28.78 9.52
C ARG A 239 8.53 -27.41 8.96
N TYR A 240 9.05 -26.53 9.83
CA TYR A 240 9.57 -25.23 9.37
C TYR A 240 11.00 -25.32 8.85
N PHE A 241 11.75 -26.34 9.27
CA PHE A 241 13.15 -26.51 8.91
C PHE A 241 13.30 -27.15 7.52
N LEU A 242 14.30 -26.66 6.79
CA LEU A 242 14.61 -27.21 5.47
C LEU A 242 15.44 -28.48 5.59
N SER A 243 15.08 -29.50 4.82
CA SER A 243 15.94 -30.68 4.64
C SER A 243 17.14 -30.34 3.76
N ALA A 244 18.17 -31.19 3.76
CA ALA A 244 19.33 -31.03 2.88
C ALA A 244 18.93 -30.96 1.40
N ALA A 245 17.95 -31.78 0.98
CA ALA A 245 17.43 -31.79 -0.39
C ALA A 245 16.68 -30.47 -0.73
N ASP A 246 15.98 -29.89 0.23
CA ASP A 246 15.27 -28.61 0.03
C ASP A 246 16.24 -27.46 -0.17
N ILE A 247 17.38 -27.47 0.52
CA ILE A 247 18.36 -26.37 0.47
C ILE A 247 18.83 -26.10 -0.98
N ASP A 248 19.13 -27.13 -1.74
CA ASP A 248 19.58 -26.95 -3.13
C ASP A 248 18.46 -26.44 -4.02
N HIS A 249 17.22 -26.91 -3.81
CA HIS A 249 16.06 -26.37 -4.50
C HIS A 249 15.85 -24.88 -4.18
N TRP A 250 15.98 -24.48 -2.92
CA TRP A 250 15.87 -23.07 -2.51
C TRP A 250 17.00 -22.20 -3.07
N ARG A 251 18.22 -22.70 -3.12
CA ARG A 251 19.34 -22.02 -3.80
C ARG A 251 19.02 -21.75 -5.27
N TYR A 252 18.50 -22.77 -5.96
CA TYR A 252 18.04 -22.60 -7.34
C TYR A 252 16.91 -21.57 -7.45
N LEU A 253 15.87 -21.64 -6.61
CA LEU A 253 14.75 -20.69 -6.64
C LEU A 253 15.21 -19.24 -6.43
N LYS A 254 16.11 -19.01 -5.48
CA LYS A 254 16.61 -17.67 -5.13
C LYS A 254 17.79 -17.20 -5.98
N GLY A 255 18.42 -18.09 -6.73
CA GLY A 255 19.53 -17.79 -7.63
C GLY A 255 19.13 -16.89 -8.81
N ALA A 256 20.13 -16.30 -9.44
CA ALA A 256 19.94 -15.61 -10.73
C ALA A 256 19.59 -16.62 -11.82
N LYS A 257 18.72 -16.22 -12.73
CA LYS A 257 18.35 -17.03 -13.90
C LYS A 257 18.39 -16.19 -15.16
N GLN A 258 18.98 -16.77 -16.20
CA GLN A 258 18.98 -16.21 -17.54
C GLN A 258 18.74 -17.37 -18.49
N GLU A 259 17.52 -17.52 -18.99
CA GLU A 259 17.14 -18.67 -19.77
C GLU A 259 16.07 -18.31 -20.82
N THR A 260 16.10 -19.02 -21.94
CA THR A 260 15.04 -18.93 -22.92
C THR A 260 13.88 -19.81 -22.50
N ARG A 261 12.69 -19.21 -22.40
CA ARG A 261 11.44 -19.91 -22.04
C ARG A 261 10.47 -19.93 -23.21
N HIS A 262 9.67 -20.98 -23.27
CA HIS A 262 8.62 -21.13 -24.25
C HIS A 262 7.27 -20.70 -23.69
N ARG A 263 6.50 -19.95 -24.47
CA ARG A 263 5.10 -19.63 -24.15
C ARG A 263 4.20 -20.76 -24.64
N ARG A 264 2.97 -20.81 -24.12
CA ARG A 264 1.95 -21.78 -24.55
C ARG A 264 1.63 -21.71 -26.05
N ASN A 265 1.85 -20.58 -26.71
CA ASN A 265 1.66 -20.37 -28.14
C ASN A 265 2.90 -20.75 -28.99
N GLY A 266 3.89 -21.41 -28.40
CA GLY A 266 5.13 -21.83 -29.08
C GLY A 266 6.20 -20.75 -29.24
N SER A 267 5.88 -19.47 -28.98
CA SER A 267 6.89 -18.40 -29.06
C SER A 267 7.86 -18.46 -27.89
N THR A 268 9.12 -18.09 -28.13
CA THR A 268 10.17 -18.02 -27.11
C THR A 268 10.31 -16.61 -26.57
N TYR A 269 10.81 -16.49 -25.34
CA TYR A 269 11.23 -15.22 -24.75
C TYR A 269 12.41 -15.43 -23.80
N PHE A 270 13.28 -14.45 -23.72
CA PHE A 270 14.36 -14.46 -22.76
C PHE A 270 13.84 -14.09 -21.38
N PHE A 271 14.02 -14.97 -20.42
CA PHE A 271 13.69 -14.74 -19.01
C PHE A 271 14.97 -14.40 -18.27
N SER A 272 14.98 -13.25 -17.62
CA SER A 272 16.10 -12.79 -16.79
C SER A 272 15.59 -12.40 -15.41
N GLU A 273 16.21 -12.93 -14.37
CA GLU A 273 15.88 -12.68 -12.98
C GLU A 273 17.15 -12.61 -12.15
N GLY A 274 17.35 -11.52 -11.39
CA GLY A 274 18.52 -11.34 -10.52
C GLY A 274 18.49 -12.27 -9.31
N SER A 275 19.60 -12.47 -8.62
CA SER A 275 19.67 -13.26 -7.38
C SER A 275 18.99 -12.54 -6.20
N MET A 276 18.54 -13.32 -5.24
CA MET A 276 18.07 -12.87 -3.92
C MET A 276 19.01 -13.44 -2.84
N ALA A 277 19.06 -12.76 -1.69
CA ALA A 277 19.81 -13.29 -0.54
C ALA A 277 19.24 -14.67 -0.12
N PHE A 278 20.14 -15.60 0.18
CA PHE A 278 19.82 -16.92 0.71
C PHE A 278 20.91 -17.40 1.67
N PRO A 279 20.59 -17.56 2.95
CA PRO A 279 19.35 -17.14 3.62
C PRO A 279 19.12 -15.63 3.55
N ASP A 280 17.90 -15.18 3.91
CA ASP A 280 17.60 -13.77 4.07
C ASP A 280 18.45 -13.17 5.20
N ARG A 281 18.92 -11.94 5.01
CA ARG A 281 19.75 -11.26 6.02
C ARG A 281 18.91 -10.90 7.25
N SER A 282 19.34 -11.40 8.39
CA SER A 282 18.64 -11.19 9.67
C SER A 282 18.94 -9.83 10.32
N ASP A 283 20.04 -9.18 9.94
CA ASP A 283 20.48 -7.86 10.41
C ASP A 283 19.82 -6.67 9.68
N LEU A 284 19.07 -6.92 8.62
CA LEU A 284 18.32 -5.93 7.86
C LEU A 284 16.82 -6.14 8.03
N PRO A 285 15.98 -5.12 7.72
CA PRO A 285 14.52 -5.31 7.65
C PRO A 285 14.18 -6.36 6.60
N ALA A 286 13.20 -7.19 6.89
CA ALA A 286 12.68 -8.20 5.97
C ALA A 286 12.27 -7.57 4.62
N ARG A 287 12.31 -8.36 3.58
CA ARG A 287 11.68 -8.00 2.29
C ARG A 287 10.16 -7.89 2.49
N THR A 288 9.46 -7.30 1.52
CA THR A 288 7.99 -7.33 1.53
C THR A 288 7.49 -8.77 1.54
N MET A 289 6.77 -9.14 2.59
CA MET A 289 6.07 -10.41 2.68
C MET A 289 4.90 -10.43 1.70
N LEU A 290 4.75 -11.53 0.96
CA LEU A 290 3.69 -11.74 -0.02
C LEU A 290 2.69 -12.80 0.48
N THR A 291 1.56 -12.91 -0.20
CA THR A 291 0.52 -13.91 0.11
C THR A 291 0.95 -15.35 -0.10
N SER A 292 2.07 -15.56 -0.78
CA SER A 292 2.71 -16.88 -0.98
C SER A 292 3.70 -17.24 0.13
N GLU A 293 3.84 -16.44 1.18
CA GLU A 293 4.69 -16.76 2.33
C GLU A 293 4.27 -18.12 2.93
N GLY A 294 5.22 -18.86 3.44
CA GLY A 294 5.00 -20.23 3.94
C GLY A 294 4.90 -21.32 2.84
N SER A 295 4.90 -20.96 1.56
CA SER A 295 4.95 -21.91 0.45
C SER A 295 6.36 -22.00 -0.16
N VAL A 296 6.63 -23.05 -0.94
CA VAL A 296 7.89 -23.15 -1.71
C VAL A 296 7.83 -22.16 -2.87
N SER A 297 8.27 -20.96 -2.62
CA SER A 297 8.25 -19.84 -3.57
C SER A 297 9.53 -19.01 -3.42
N ARG A 298 10.01 -18.46 -4.54
CA ARG A 298 11.16 -17.55 -4.54
C ARG A 298 11.01 -16.41 -3.54
N SER A 299 9.79 -15.89 -3.37
CA SER A 299 9.49 -14.75 -2.49
C SER A 299 9.41 -15.12 -1.00
N THR A 300 9.26 -16.38 -0.64
CA THR A 300 9.21 -16.83 0.76
C THR A 300 10.53 -16.54 1.46
N HIS A 301 10.46 -16.07 2.69
CA HIS A 301 11.65 -15.84 3.51
C HIS A 301 12.24 -17.18 4.00
N VAL A 302 13.55 -17.28 3.94
CA VAL A 302 14.31 -18.36 4.55
C VAL A 302 15.38 -17.73 5.43
N VAL A 303 15.41 -18.10 6.70
CA VAL A 303 16.30 -17.55 7.73
C VAL A 303 17.13 -18.64 8.36
N ALA A 304 18.27 -18.27 8.94
CA ALA A 304 18.95 -19.12 9.89
C ALA A 304 18.23 -19.02 11.25
N ASP A 305 17.84 -20.14 11.79
CA ASP A 305 17.22 -20.22 13.11
C ASP A 305 18.19 -19.70 14.20
N PRO A 306 17.74 -18.80 15.10
CA PRO A 306 18.64 -18.21 16.08
C PRO A 306 19.31 -19.22 17.02
N GLN A 307 18.67 -20.34 17.34
CA GLN A 307 19.18 -21.34 18.28
C GLN A 307 20.01 -22.42 17.60
N THR A 308 19.48 -22.97 16.50
CA THR A 308 20.07 -24.17 15.88
C THR A 308 20.96 -23.86 14.68
N GLN A 309 20.90 -22.63 14.16
CA GLN A 309 21.53 -22.19 12.91
C GLN A 309 21.08 -22.97 11.67
N ARG A 310 20.10 -23.85 11.80
CA ARG A 310 19.48 -24.56 10.67
C ARG A 310 18.63 -23.59 9.86
N LEU A 311 18.56 -23.80 8.55
CA LEU A 311 17.72 -22.99 7.68
C LEU A 311 16.25 -23.39 7.83
N ARG A 312 15.38 -22.39 7.88
CA ARG A 312 13.93 -22.56 8.00
C ARG A 312 13.12 -21.43 7.35
N THR A 313 11.86 -21.68 7.10
CA THR A 313 10.90 -20.62 6.74
C THR A 313 10.43 -19.85 7.98
N LEU A 314 9.79 -18.70 7.77
CA LEU A 314 9.16 -17.97 8.88
C LEU A 314 7.92 -18.72 9.36
N THR A 315 7.63 -18.60 10.67
CA THR A 315 6.37 -19.08 11.26
C THR A 315 5.22 -18.07 11.04
N PRO A 316 3.96 -18.46 11.22
CA PRO A 316 2.85 -17.52 11.20
C PRO A 316 2.98 -16.39 12.24
N ILE A 317 3.51 -16.69 13.44
CA ILE A 317 3.73 -15.70 14.50
C ILE A 317 4.77 -14.67 14.07
N GLU A 318 5.86 -15.09 13.47
CA GLU A 318 6.89 -14.17 12.94
C GLU A 318 6.31 -13.28 11.81
N CYS A 319 5.39 -13.81 11.00
CA CYS A 319 4.68 -13.04 9.99
C CYS A 319 3.73 -12.00 10.61
N GLU A 320 3.07 -12.32 11.71
CA GLU A 320 2.26 -11.39 12.49
C GLU A 320 3.14 -10.26 13.06
N ARG A 321 4.26 -10.59 13.69
CA ARG A 321 5.24 -9.64 14.23
C ARG A 321 5.82 -8.72 13.16
N LEU A 322 6.09 -9.22 11.93
CA LEU A 322 6.57 -8.41 10.80
C LEU A 322 5.60 -7.30 10.40
N ASN A 323 4.30 -7.50 10.62
CA ASN A 323 3.28 -6.48 10.39
C ASN A 323 2.89 -5.72 11.68
N GLY A 324 3.53 -6.04 12.83
CA GLY A 324 3.26 -5.39 14.12
C GLY A 324 1.94 -5.82 14.77
N PHE A 325 1.43 -7.00 14.43
CA PHE A 325 0.34 -7.63 15.17
C PHE A 325 0.86 -8.30 16.44
N PRO A 326 0.02 -8.46 17.46
CA PRO A 326 0.31 -9.35 18.59
C PRO A 326 0.51 -10.79 18.12
N ASP A 327 1.26 -11.57 18.90
CA ASP A 327 1.40 -12.99 18.66
C ASP A 327 0.06 -13.70 18.67
N ASP A 328 -0.08 -14.73 17.85
CA ASP A 328 -1.29 -15.52 17.71
C ASP A 328 -2.57 -14.75 17.30
N TRP A 329 -2.39 -13.58 16.69
CA TRP A 329 -3.53 -12.80 16.17
C TRP A 329 -4.41 -13.60 15.20
N THR A 330 -3.77 -14.42 14.36
CA THR A 330 -4.48 -15.28 13.40
C THR A 330 -4.64 -16.73 13.90
N ALA A 331 -4.38 -17.02 15.18
CA ALA A 331 -4.56 -18.37 15.75
C ALA A 331 -5.98 -18.91 15.48
N GLY A 332 -6.07 -20.23 15.28
CA GLY A 332 -7.31 -20.89 14.90
C GLY A 332 -7.69 -20.83 13.42
N MET A 333 -6.98 -20.04 12.60
CA MET A 333 -7.08 -20.13 11.15
C MET A 333 -6.19 -21.26 10.61
N PRO A 334 -6.56 -21.89 9.48
CA PRO A 334 -5.62 -22.78 8.74
C PRO A 334 -4.31 -22.06 8.45
N GLU A 335 -3.18 -22.73 8.65
CA GLU A 335 -1.84 -22.13 8.56
C GLU A 335 -1.61 -21.38 7.22
N ARG A 336 -2.05 -21.96 6.11
CA ARG A 336 -2.01 -21.30 4.80
C ARG A 336 -2.75 -19.95 4.79
N LEU A 337 -3.88 -19.85 5.47
CA LEU A 337 -4.65 -18.61 5.54
C LEU A 337 -3.99 -17.59 6.47
N ARG A 338 -3.28 -18.03 7.52
CA ARG A 338 -2.47 -17.15 8.37
C ARG A 338 -1.42 -16.41 7.52
N TYR A 339 -0.65 -17.13 6.71
CA TYR A 339 0.33 -16.52 5.79
C TYR A 339 -0.35 -15.61 4.75
N PHE A 340 -1.42 -16.08 4.15
CA PHE A 340 -2.15 -15.32 3.12
C PHE A 340 -2.68 -13.99 3.65
N THR A 341 -3.29 -13.98 4.84
CA THR A 341 -3.81 -12.77 5.45
C THR A 341 -2.69 -11.82 5.84
N MET A 342 -1.59 -12.31 6.41
CA MET A 342 -0.44 -11.47 6.75
C MET A 342 0.25 -10.90 5.50
N GLY A 343 0.28 -11.63 4.39
CA GLY A 343 0.76 -11.12 3.10
C GLY A 343 -0.07 -9.95 2.55
N ASN A 344 -1.36 -9.89 2.87
CA ASN A 344 -2.25 -8.79 2.50
C ASN A 344 -2.32 -7.68 3.56
N ALA A 345 -1.98 -7.97 4.81
CA ALA A 345 -2.15 -7.05 5.93
C ALA A 345 -1.30 -5.78 5.78
N LEU A 346 -1.76 -4.72 6.43
CA LEU A 346 -1.00 -3.49 6.62
C LEU A 346 -0.06 -3.62 7.83
N VAL A 347 0.96 -2.78 7.86
CA VAL A 347 1.84 -2.65 9.02
C VAL A 347 1.13 -1.81 10.07
N VAL A 348 0.72 -2.46 11.16
CA VAL A 348 -0.18 -1.91 12.21
C VAL A 348 0.32 -0.59 12.80
N PRO A 349 1.61 -0.41 13.18
CA PRO A 349 2.08 0.85 13.72
C PRO A 349 1.88 2.05 12.80
N LEU A 350 2.02 1.88 11.47
CA LEU A 350 1.80 2.96 10.51
C LEU A 350 0.31 3.39 10.50
N VAL A 351 -0.60 2.41 10.44
CA VAL A 351 -2.05 2.68 10.43
C VAL A 351 -2.51 3.27 11.76
N LYS A 352 -1.93 2.81 12.88
CA LYS A 352 -2.19 3.38 14.21
C LYS A 352 -1.80 4.86 14.29
N ALA A 353 -0.64 5.23 13.71
CA ALA A 353 -0.22 6.63 13.64
C ALA A 353 -1.20 7.47 12.79
N MET A 354 -1.63 6.96 11.64
CA MET A 354 -2.64 7.61 10.79
C MET A 354 -3.98 7.78 11.53
N GLY A 355 -4.46 6.73 12.21
CA GLY A 355 -5.70 6.78 12.97
C GLY A 355 -5.67 7.85 14.06
N LYS A 356 -4.58 7.93 14.85
CA LYS A 356 -4.39 8.98 15.85
C LYS A 356 -4.42 10.39 15.23
N ARG A 357 -3.78 10.57 14.05
CA ARG A 357 -3.79 11.85 13.35
C ARG A 357 -5.18 12.23 12.86
N ILE A 358 -5.96 11.27 12.34
CA ILE A 358 -7.36 11.51 11.93
C ILE A 358 -8.21 11.92 13.15
N SER A 359 -8.07 11.25 14.29
CA SER A 359 -8.79 11.62 15.52
C SER A 359 -8.47 13.04 15.94
N ALA A 360 -7.20 13.43 15.94
CA ALA A 360 -6.79 14.80 16.27
C ALA A 360 -7.40 15.84 15.31
N LEU A 361 -7.42 15.58 14.00
CA LEU A 361 -8.06 16.47 13.02
C LEU A 361 -9.57 16.58 13.26
N ALA A 362 -10.23 15.47 13.59
CA ALA A 362 -11.67 15.47 13.86
C ALA A 362 -12.01 16.26 15.15
N GLU A 363 -11.16 16.19 16.18
CA GLU A 363 -11.30 16.99 17.41
C GLU A 363 -11.10 18.49 17.15
N ASP A 364 -10.11 18.86 16.32
CA ASP A 364 -9.85 20.25 15.96
C ASP A 364 -11.04 20.86 15.19
N GLU A 365 -11.67 20.09 14.29
CA GLU A 365 -12.88 20.53 13.57
C GLU A 365 -14.10 20.76 14.48
N GLN A 366 -14.19 20.04 15.60
CA GLN A 366 -15.28 20.25 16.58
C GLN A 366 -15.10 21.50 17.44
N ARG A 367 -13.86 22.01 17.53
CA ARG A 367 -13.52 23.21 18.31
C ARG A 367 -13.57 24.50 17.48
N SER A 368 -13.56 24.35 16.14
CA SER A 368 -13.59 25.46 15.16
C SER A 368 -15.00 25.84 14.77
#